data_1fcdde2b2d424474e3cb6764853fa0b3
#
_entry.id   1fcdde2b2d424474e3cb6764853fa0b3
#
_cell.length_a   1.000
_cell.length_b   1.000
_cell.length_c   1.000
_cell.angle_alpha   90.00
_cell.angle_beta   90.00
_cell.angle_gamma   90.00
#
_symmetry.space_group_name_H-M   'P 1'
#
loop_
_entity.id
_entity.type
_entity.pdbx_description
1 polymer ?
#
loop_
_entity_poly.entity_id
_entity_poly.type
_entity_poly.pdbx_seq_one_letter_code
_entity_poly.pdbx_strand_id
1 'polypeptide(L)'
;MQVAQVSAAPEATQTDEDVVLSVDNLSLDFRMRNEVLHAARNVSVKLRRGKTLCLVGESGSGKSVTARALMRIIDRNGTIANGSIILRGKGEPVDIVRLDERSRDLLAIRGGRIGLIFQEPMSSLSPVHTIGAQIIEAVRLHTTLGKTEARARTIELLRQVEIPDPEQ
;
A
#
# COMPACT_ATOMS: atom_id res chain seq x y z
N MET A 1 -23.72 -10.99 -5.57
CA MET A 1 -22.42 -10.26 -5.62
C MET A 1 -21.33 -11.26 -5.28
N GLN A 2 -20.49 -11.62 -6.25
CA GLN A 2 -19.52 -12.71 -6.11
C GLN A 2 -18.26 -12.15 -5.45
N VAL A 3 -17.97 -12.61 -4.26
CA VAL A 3 -16.76 -12.22 -3.49
C VAL A 3 -15.56 -12.91 -4.12
N ALA A 4 -14.45 -12.19 -4.29
CA ALA A 4 -13.22 -12.76 -4.83
C ALA A 4 -12.75 -13.92 -3.92
N GLN A 5 -12.74 -15.12 -4.47
CA GLN A 5 -12.00 -16.25 -3.90
C GLN A 5 -10.59 -16.22 -4.47
N VAL A 6 -9.62 -15.96 -3.62
CA VAL A 6 -8.20 -16.07 -4.00
C VAL A 6 -7.80 -17.52 -3.85
N SER A 7 -7.71 -18.24 -4.97
CA SER A 7 -7.11 -19.57 -5.04
C SER A 7 -5.63 -19.40 -5.39
N ALA A 8 -4.75 -19.68 -4.45
CA ALA A 8 -3.32 -19.83 -4.74
C ALA A 8 -3.06 -21.30 -5.09
N ALA A 9 -2.41 -21.56 -6.22
CA ALA A 9 -1.94 -22.88 -6.59
C ALA A 9 -0.90 -23.39 -5.56
N PRO A 10 -0.86 -24.71 -5.23
CA PRO A 10 0.11 -25.25 -4.28
C PRO A 10 1.52 -25.20 -4.89
N GLU A 11 2.37 -24.36 -4.33
CA GLU A 11 3.81 -24.34 -4.67
C GLU A 11 4.60 -25.22 -3.70
N ALA A 12 5.54 -25.97 -4.29
CA ALA A 12 6.50 -26.84 -3.62
C ALA A 12 7.27 -26.10 -2.52
N THR A 13 7.53 -26.82 -1.42
CA THR A 13 8.43 -26.59 -0.27
C THR A 13 9.29 -25.32 -0.34
N GLN A 14 8.71 -24.16 -0.12
CA GLN A 14 9.43 -22.90 0.04
C GLN A 14 9.33 -22.48 1.51
N THR A 15 10.47 -22.22 2.13
CA THR A 15 10.57 -21.83 3.53
C THR A 15 9.82 -20.50 3.80
N ASP A 16 9.20 -20.36 4.97
CA ASP A 16 8.52 -19.11 5.37
C ASP A 16 9.49 -17.92 5.53
N GLU A 17 10.79 -18.15 5.47
CA GLU A 17 11.85 -17.14 5.56
C GLU A 17 11.83 -16.12 4.41
N ASP A 18 11.36 -16.51 3.22
CA ASP A 18 11.26 -15.61 2.05
C ASP A 18 9.99 -14.76 2.03
N VAL A 19 9.05 -15.00 2.93
CA VAL A 19 7.79 -14.24 2.97
C VAL A 19 8.05 -12.85 3.54
N VAL A 20 7.81 -11.81 2.73
CA VAL A 20 7.96 -10.41 3.15
C VAL A 20 6.65 -9.82 3.68
N LEU A 21 5.51 -10.32 3.19
CA LEU A 21 4.19 -9.93 3.65
C LEU A 21 3.26 -11.14 3.66
N SER A 22 2.57 -11.39 4.76
CA SER A 22 1.47 -12.34 4.81
C SER A 22 0.19 -11.65 5.24
N VAL A 23 -0.89 -11.99 4.56
CA VAL A 23 -2.26 -11.60 4.89
C VAL A 23 -3.01 -12.87 5.21
N ASP A 24 -3.65 -12.92 6.38
CA ASP A 24 -4.35 -14.10 6.85
C ASP A 24 -5.80 -13.73 7.22
N ASN A 25 -6.76 -14.38 6.57
CA ASN A 25 -8.20 -14.26 6.79
C ASN A 25 -8.73 -12.81 6.82
N LEU A 26 -8.13 -11.92 6.00
CA LEU A 26 -8.50 -10.51 5.96
C LEU A 26 -9.92 -10.33 5.46
N SER A 27 -10.74 -9.64 6.24
CA SER A 27 -12.11 -9.27 5.90
C SER A 27 -12.31 -7.77 6.07
N LEU A 28 -12.95 -7.13 5.09
CA LEU A 28 -13.14 -5.68 5.01
C LEU A 28 -14.62 -5.37 4.89
N ASP A 29 -15.11 -4.56 5.79
CA ASP A 29 -16.51 -4.13 5.87
C ASP A 29 -16.60 -2.62 5.69
N PHE A 30 -17.58 -2.17 4.92
CA PHE A 30 -17.92 -0.76 4.73
C PHE A 30 -19.34 -0.50 5.22
N ARG A 31 -19.48 0.43 6.17
CA ARG A 31 -20.77 0.85 6.67
C ARG A 31 -21.45 1.78 5.68
N MET A 32 -22.56 1.33 5.13
CA MET A 32 -23.45 2.13 4.32
C MET A 32 -24.62 2.65 5.18
N ARG A 33 -25.52 3.46 4.61
CA ARG A 33 -26.64 4.06 5.38
C ARG A 33 -27.51 3.03 6.11
N ASN A 34 -27.86 1.91 5.44
CA ASN A 34 -28.80 0.92 5.96
C ASN A 34 -28.21 -0.50 5.99
N GLU A 35 -26.98 -0.70 5.54
CA GLU A 35 -26.38 -2.02 5.40
C GLU A 35 -24.86 -1.98 5.60
N VAL A 36 -24.25 -3.14 5.76
CA VAL A 36 -22.82 -3.34 5.76
C VAL A 36 -22.43 -4.01 4.45
N LEU A 37 -21.62 -3.33 3.66
CA LEU A 37 -21.04 -3.90 2.45
C LEU A 37 -19.79 -4.69 2.83
N HIS A 38 -19.80 -6.00 2.58
CA HIS A 38 -18.65 -6.87 2.74
C HIS A 38 -17.75 -6.81 1.51
N ALA A 39 -16.75 -5.93 1.49
CA ALA A 39 -15.93 -5.66 0.32
C ALA A 39 -14.86 -6.73 0.06
N ALA A 40 -14.38 -7.41 1.10
CA ALA A 40 -13.50 -8.58 1.00
C ALA A 40 -13.81 -9.55 2.14
N ARG A 41 -13.63 -10.84 1.91
CA ARG A 41 -13.91 -11.90 2.87
C ARG A 41 -12.80 -12.95 2.85
N ASN A 42 -12.22 -13.21 4.02
CA ASN A 42 -11.27 -14.29 4.27
C ASN A 42 -10.11 -14.34 3.25
N VAL A 43 -9.61 -13.16 2.85
CA VAL A 43 -8.50 -13.07 1.90
C VAL A 43 -7.22 -13.50 2.61
N SER A 44 -6.55 -14.51 2.06
CA SER A 44 -5.26 -14.98 2.55
C SER A 44 -4.27 -15.07 1.40
N VAL A 45 -3.14 -14.36 1.52
CA VAL A 45 -2.08 -14.33 0.50
C VAL A 45 -0.72 -14.18 1.16
N LYS A 46 0.31 -14.68 0.50
CA LYS A 46 1.71 -14.50 0.91
C LYS A 46 2.50 -13.88 -0.25
N LEU A 47 3.17 -12.77 0.01
CA LEU A 47 4.12 -12.15 -0.92
C LEU A 47 5.54 -12.55 -0.51
N ARG A 48 6.28 -13.08 -1.49
CA ARG A 48 7.67 -13.49 -1.28
C ARG A 48 8.65 -12.48 -1.85
N ARG A 49 9.82 -12.44 -1.28
CA ARG A 49 10.92 -11.56 -1.73
C ARG A 49 11.24 -11.81 -3.22
N GLY A 50 11.34 -10.73 -3.99
CA GLY A 50 11.65 -10.80 -5.43
C GLY A 50 10.57 -11.44 -6.30
N LYS A 51 9.37 -11.67 -5.76
CA LYS A 51 8.24 -12.22 -6.53
C LYS A 51 7.13 -11.19 -6.70
N THR A 52 6.36 -11.35 -7.77
CA THR A 52 5.15 -10.57 -8.04
C THR A 52 3.92 -11.43 -7.73
N LEU A 53 2.98 -10.87 -6.98
CA LEU A 53 1.66 -11.46 -6.73
C LEU A 53 0.61 -10.66 -7.49
N CYS A 54 -0.13 -11.34 -8.38
CA CYS A 54 -1.23 -10.73 -9.12
C CYS A 54 -2.57 -11.09 -8.49
N LEU A 55 -3.38 -10.09 -8.18
CA LEU A 55 -4.78 -10.24 -7.79
C LEU A 55 -5.66 -10.04 -9.03
N VAL A 56 -6.32 -11.11 -9.49
CA VAL A 56 -7.18 -11.10 -10.67
C VAL A 56 -8.64 -11.27 -10.25
N GLY A 57 -9.55 -10.62 -10.95
CA GLY A 57 -10.99 -10.69 -10.69
C GLY A 57 -11.74 -9.55 -11.37
N GLU A 58 -13.06 -9.62 -11.38
CA GLU A 58 -13.94 -8.62 -11.98
C GLU A 58 -13.87 -7.26 -11.28
N SER A 59 -14.41 -6.22 -11.91
CA SER A 59 -14.58 -4.92 -11.27
C SER A 59 -15.48 -5.06 -10.04
N GLY A 60 -15.13 -4.37 -8.95
CA GLY A 60 -15.87 -4.46 -7.69
C GLY A 60 -15.57 -5.70 -6.82
N SER A 61 -14.69 -6.61 -7.24
CA SER A 61 -14.38 -7.83 -6.47
C SER A 61 -13.48 -7.60 -5.23
N GLY A 62 -13.18 -6.35 -4.85
CA GLY A 62 -12.43 -6.05 -3.63
C GLY A 62 -10.91 -5.95 -3.80
N LYS A 63 -10.35 -6.09 -5.00
CA LYS A 63 -8.88 -6.03 -5.23
C LYS A 63 -8.24 -4.74 -4.72
N SER A 64 -8.75 -3.61 -5.18
CA SER A 64 -8.18 -2.29 -4.84
C SER A 64 -8.33 -1.96 -3.36
N VAL A 65 -9.44 -2.33 -2.74
CA VAL A 65 -9.65 -2.11 -1.31
C VAL A 65 -8.75 -3.03 -0.47
N THR A 66 -8.52 -4.27 -0.92
CA THR A 66 -7.56 -5.18 -0.30
C THR A 66 -6.14 -4.59 -0.37
N ALA A 67 -5.71 -4.10 -1.54
CA ALA A 67 -4.39 -3.47 -1.69
C ALA A 67 -4.23 -2.24 -0.78
N ARG A 68 -5.25 -1.37 -0.68
CA ARG A 68 -5.24 -0.22 0.24
C ARG A 68 -5.20 -0.64 1.71
N ALA A 69 -5.87 -1.74 2.07
CA ALA A 69 -5.89 -2.25 3.43
C ALA A 69 -4.49 -2.67 3.92
N LEU A 70 -3.59 -3.11 3.02
CA LEU A 70 -2.20 -3.44 3.37
C LEU A 70 -1.44 -2.26 4.00
N MET A 71 -1.85 -1.04 3.70
CA MET A 71 -1.30 0.19 4.26
C MET A 71 -2.26 0.88 5.23
N ARG A 72 -3.41 0.25 5.55
CA ARG A 72 -4.51 0.86 6.31
C ARG A 72 -5.00 2.19 5.74
N ILE A 73 -4.96 2.33 4.41
CA ILE A 73 -5.56 3.45 3.68
C ILE A 73 -6.99 3.03 3.30
N ILE A 74 -7.88 3.08 4.28
CA ILE A 74 -9.28 2.68 4.14
C ILE A 74 -10.14 3.93 4.38
N ASP A 75 -11.22 4.07 3.62
CA ASP A 75 -12.15 5.18 3.78
C ASP A 75 -12.78 5.17 5.19
N ARG A 76 -13.23 6.31 5.68
CA ARG A 76 -13.72 6.49 7.07
C ARG A 76 -14.87 5.55 7.45
N ASN A 77 -15.66 5.11 6.49
CA ASN A 77 -16.75 4.16 6.70
C ASN A 77 -16.33 2.70 6.58
N GLY A 78 -15.03 2.43 6.27
CA GLY A 78 -14.47 1.09 6.15
C GLY A 78 -13.74 0.65 7.42
N THR A 79 -13.77 -0.64 7.68
CA THR A 79 -13.06 -1.27 8.80
C THR A 79 -12.47 -2.61 8.39
N ILE A 80 -11.34 -2.98 8.98
CA ILE A 80 -10.84 -4.35 8.96
C ILE A 80 -11.64 -5.13 10.01
N ALA A 81 -12.56 -5.96 9.56
CA ALA A 81 -13.46 -6.72 10.42
C ALA A 81 -12.77 -7.94 11.03
N ASN A 82 -11.83 -8.54 10.31
CA ASN A 82 -11.07 -9.70 10.77
C ASN A 82 -9.75 -9.84 10.01
N GLY A 83 -8.82 -10.63 10.56
CA GLY A 83 -7.57 -11.02 9.94
C GLY A 83 -6.36 -10.26 10.45
N SER A 84 -5.22 -10.59 9.88
CA SER A 84 -3.93 -9.98 10.20
C SER A 84 -3.14 -9.67 8.93
N ILE A 85 -2.24 -8.70 9.02
CA ILE A 85 -1.33 -8.30 7.94
C ILE A 85 0.06 -8.22 8.54
N ILE A 86 0.85 -9.26 8.34
CA ILE A 86 2.18 -9.37 8.93
C ILE A 86 3.24 -8.95 7.93
N LEU A 87 3.92 -7.85 8.22
CA LEU A 87 5.05 -7.34 7.45
C LEU A 87 6.36 -7.81 8.09
N ARG A 88 7.17 -8.54 7.32
CA ARG A 88 8.49 -9.01 7.71
C ARG A 88 9.58 -8.19 7.02
N GLY A 89 10.77 -8.15 7.63
CA GLY A 89 11.92 -7.42 7.09
C GLY A 89 13.05 -7.36 8.10
N LYS A 90 13.79 -6.25 8.14
CA LYS A 90 14.79 -6.04 9.18
C LYS A 90 14.09 -5.83 10.53
N GLY A 91 14.28 -6.75 11.48
CA GLY A 91 13.68 -6.71 12.82
C GLY A 91 12.49 -7.66 12.97
N GLU A 92 11.77 -7.51 14.08
CA GLU A 92 10.62 -8.35 14.42
C GLU A 92 9.46 -8.15 13.42
N PRO A 93 8.69 -9.21 13.12
CA PRO A 93 7.48 -9.11 12.32
C PRO A 93 6.46 -8.15 12.94
N VAL A 94 5.84 -7.32 12.12
CA VAL A 94 4.88 -6.32 12.57
C VAL A 94 3.49 -6.65 12.01
N ASP A 95 2.49 -6.76 12.88
CA ASP A 95 1.10 -6.83 12.47
C ASP A 95 0.55 -5.42 12.23
N ILE A 96 0.42 -5.04 10.96
CA ILE A 96 -0.05 -3.72 10.54
C ILE A 96 -1.47 -3.43 11.05
N VAL A 97 -2.31 -4.45 11.19
CA VAL A 97 -3.70 -4.29 11.67
C VAL A 97 -3.74 -3.79 13.10
N ARG A 98 -2.79 -4.18 13.93
CA ARG A 98 -2.72 -3.84 15.36
C ARG A 98 -2.03 -2.52 15.66
N LEU A 99 -1.38 -1.90 14.67
CA LEU A 99 -0.75 -0.60 14.86
C LEU A 99 -1.81 0.49 15.09
N ASP A 100 -1.50 1.46 15.94
CA ASP A 100 -2.30 2.69 16.03
C ASP A 100 -2.22 3.48 14.73
N GLU A 101 -3.32 4.09 14.29
CA GLU A 101 -3.41 4.82 13.01
C GLU A 101 -2.47 6.03 12.92
N ARG A 102 -2.11 6.59 14.06
CA ARG A 102 -1.21 7.74 14.18
C ARG A 102 0.18 7.35 14.66
N SER A 103 0.46 6.05 14.80
CA SER A 103 1.77 5.59 15.25
C SER A 103 2.87 5.95 14.24
N ARG A 104 4.05 6.26 14.76
CA ARG A 104 5.24 6.47 13.93
C ARG A 104 5.59 5.25 13.10
N ASP A 105 5.32 4.06 13.64
CA ASP A 105 5.59 2.80 12.96
C ASP A 105 4.73 2.63 11.70
N LEU A 106 3.43 2.92 11.78
CA LEU A 106 2.55 2.88 10.61
C LEU A 106 2.94 3.94 9.57
N LEU A 107 3.29 5.14 10.01
CA LEU A 107 3.77 6.21 9.13
C LEU A 107 5.09 5.82 8.44
N ALA A 108 6.02 5.17 9.14
CA ALA A 108 7.28 4.68 8.58
C ALA A 108 7.09 3.54 7.58
N ILE A 109 6.03 2.72 7.73
CA ILE A 109 5.67 1.67 6.77
C ILE A 109 5.14 2.29 5.48
N ARG A 110 4.26 3.30 5.58
CA ARG A 110 3.68 4.01 4.43
C ARG A 110 4.76 4.79 3.67
N GLY A 111 5.02 4.40 2.43
CA GLY A 111 6.04 5.01 1.57
C GLY A 111 7.48 4.57 1.86
N GLY A 112 7.83 4.22 3.11
CA GLY A 112 9.18 3.75 3.46
C GLY A 112 9.40 2.25 3.24
N ARG A 113 8.39 1.42 3.49
CA ARG A 113 8.46 -0.04 3.33
C ARG A 113 7.46 -0.58 2.31
N ILE A 114 6.29 0.04 2.19
CA ILE A 114 5.25 -0.29 1.22
C ILE A 114 4.91 0.99 0.46
N GLY A 115 5.10 1.00 -0.86
CA GLY A 115 4.63 2.06 -1.75
C GLY A 115 3.31 1.66 -2.40
N LEU A 116 2.46 2.64 -2.72
CA LEU A 116 1.22 2.45 -3.44
C LEU A 116 1.23 3.32 -4.71
N ILE A 117 0.95 2.69 -5.84
CA ILE A 117 0.68 3.38 -7.09
C ILE A 117 -0.83 3.34 -7.31
N PHE A 118 -1.46 4.51 -7.36
CA PHE A 118 -2.90 4.63 -7.57
C PHE A 118 -3.26 4.35 -9.02
N GLN A 119 -4.46 3.81 -9.25
CA GLN A 119 -4.97 3.53 -10.60
C GLN A 119 -5.11 4.80 -11.43
N GLU A 120 -5.44 5.94 -10.80
CA GLU A 120 -5.50 7.26 -11.41
C GLU A 120 -4.49 8.19 -10.74
N PRO A 121 -3.21 8.16 -11.17
CA PRO A 121 -2.13 8.90 -10.49
C PRO A 121 -2.36 10.40 -10.48
N MET A 122 -3.04 10.96 -11.49
CA MET A 122 -3.34 12.39 -11.55
C MET A 122 -4.26 12.87 -10.43
N SER A 123 -5.16 12.01 -9.94
CA SER A 123 -6.04 12.34 -8.81
C SER A 123 -5.31 12.39 -7.46
N SER A 124 -4.09 11.86 -7.38
CA SER A 124 -3.27 11.88 -6.17
C SER A 124 -2.46 13.17 -6.02
N LEU A 125 -2.32 13.95 -7.08
CA LEU A 125 -1.61 15.23 -7.05
C LEU A 125 -2.54 16.35 -6.58
N SER A 126 -2.06 17.16 -5.64
CA SER A 126 -2.77 18.36 -5.18
C SER A 126 -2.74 19.45 -6.26
N PRO A 127 -3.90 19.97 -6.73
CA PRO A 127 -3.93 21.01 -7.75
C PRO A 127 -3.46 22.37 -7.25
N VAL A 128 -3.35 22.56 -5.94
CA VAL A 128 -2.94 23.83 -5.30
C VAL A 128 -1.44 23.89 -4.98
N HIS A 129 -0.70 22.82 -5.23
CA HIS A 129 0.75 22.76 -5.01
C HIS A 129 1.47 22.34 -6.29
N THR A 130 2.68 22.87 -6.50
CA THR A 130 3.51 22.45 -7.64
C THR A 130 3.91 20.98 -7.48
N ILE A 131 4.09 20.26 -8.58
CA ILE A 131 4.55 18.88 -8.60
C ILE A 131 5.89 18.76 -7.86
N GLY A 132 6.82 19.68 -8.14
CA GLY A 132 8.13 19.72 -7.47
C GLY A 132 8.01 19.82 -5.95
N ALA A 133 7.10 20.67 -5.42
CA ALA A 133 6.90 20.79 -3.98
C ALA A 133 6.41 19.50 -3.35
N GLN A 134 5.48 18.79 -3.99
CA GLN A 134 4.93 17.53 -3.52
C GLN A 134 5.97 16.41 -3.52
N ILE A 135 6.81 16.33 -4.57
CA ILE A 135 7.89 15.33 -4.62
C ILE A 135 8.98 15.66 -3.59
N ILE A 136 9.37 16.95 -3.45
CA ILE A 136 10.35 17.37 -2.44
C ILE A 136 9.86 17.00 -1.02
N GLU A 137 8.57 17.18 -0.73
CA GLU A 137 8.00 16.78 0.55
C GLU A 137 8.15 15.27 0.77
N ALA A 138 7.77 14.45 -0.20
CA ALA A 138 7.92 13.00 -0.13
C ALA A 138 9.38 12.57 0.07
N VAL A 139 10.33 13.16 -0.68
CA VAL A 139 11.76 12.88 -0.51
C VAL A 139 12.23 13.21 0.90
N ARG A 140 11.83 14.36 1.47
CA ARG A 140 12.22 14.77 2.82
C ARG A 140 11.57 13.93 3.93
N LEU A 141 10.37 13.43 3.72
CA LEU A 141 9.71 12.53 4.67
C LEU A 141 10.39 11.16 4.79
N HIS A 142 10.98 10.69 3.69
CA HIS A 142 11.55 9.33 3.62
C HIS A 142 13.08 9.29 3.56
N THR A 143 13.74 10.45 3.63
CA THR A 143 15.21 10.56 3.64
C THR A 143 15.67 11.57 4.69
N THR A 144 16.98 11.62 4.92
CA THR A 144 17.62 12.63 5.78
C THR A 144 18.09 13.87 5.02
N LEU A 145 17.71 14.01 3.74
CA LEU A 145 18.17 15.09 2.87
C LEU A 145 17.62 16.46 3.31
N GLY A 146 18.46 17.47 3.27
CA GLY A 146 18.07 18.87 3.43
C GLY A 146 17.23 19.38 2.24
N LYS A 147 16.65 20.57 2.37
CA LYS A 147 15.74 21.13 1.34
C LYS A 147 16.42 21.24 -0.04
N THR A 148 17.66 21.70 -0.09
CA THR A 148 18.41 21.87 -1.36
C THR A 148 18.73 20.53 -2.01
N GLU A 149 19.18 19.56 -1.22
CA GLU A 149 19.50 18.22 -1.69
C GLU A 149 18.23 17.48 -2.17
N ALA A 150 17.11 17.61 -1.43
CA ALA A 150 15.82 17.05 -1.83
C ALA A 150 15.33 17.64 -3.15
N ARG A 151 15.53 18.95 -3.40
CA ARG A 151 15.23 19.56 -4.69
C ARG A 151 16.10 18.98 -5.82
N ALA A 152 17.39 18.87 -5.61
CA ALA A 152 18.30 18.26 -6.59
C ALA A 152 17.90 16.81 -6.90
N ARG A 153 17.57 16.03 -5.86
CA ARG A 153 17.09 14.66 -6.02
C ARG A 153 15.76 14.59 -6.76
N THR A 154 14.85 15.53 -6.52
CA THR A 154 13.58 15.62 -7.24
C THR A 154 13.79 15.85 -8.74
N ILE A 155 14.68 16.79 -9.10
CA ILE A 155 15.02 17.07 -10.51
C ILE A 155 15.62 15.82 -11.17
N GLU A 156 16.50 15.12 -10.49
CA GLU A 156 17.08 13.88 -10.99
C GLU A 156 16.01 12.80 -11.23
N LEU A 157 15.06 12.62 -10.31
CA LEU A 157 13.94 11.67 -10.45
C LEU A 157 13.05 12.03 -11.65
N LEU A 158 12.74 13.30 -11.84
CA LEU A 158 11.97 13.77 -12.99
C LEU A 158 12.70 13.50 -14.32
N ARG A 159 14.02 13.69 -14.36
CA ARG A 159 14.84 13.34 -15.54
C ARG A 159 14.81 11.83 -15.82
N GLN A 160 14.88 10.99 -14.79
CA GLN A 160 14.84 9.53 -14.94
C GLN A 160 13.54 9.04 -15.58
N VAL A 161 12.44 9.75 -15.41
CA VAL A 161 11.14 9.46 -16.03
C VAL A 161 10.86 10.32 -17.26
N GLU A 162 11.90 10.96 -17.82
CA GLU A 162 11.86 11.71 -19.08
C GLU A 162 10.87 12.89 -19.08
N ILE A 163 10.61 13.51 -17.93
CA ILE A 163 9.85 14.75 -17.86
C ILE A 163 10.71 15.88 -18.45
N PRO A 164 10.22 16.60 -19.48
CA PRO A 164 10.95 17.72 -20.06
C PRO A 164 11.05 18.88 -19.06
N ASP A 165 12.14 19.64 -19.15
CA ASP A 165 12.42 20.83 -18.34
C ASP A 165 12.16 20.67 -16.82
N PRO A 166 12.73 19.64 -16.16
CA PRO A 166 12.39 19.28 -14.78
C PRO A 166 12.86 20.32 -13.75
N GLU A 167 13.53 21.37 -14.17
CA GLU A 167 14.03 22.46 -13.32
C GLU A 167 13.02 23.60 -13.15
N GLN A 168 12.03 23.70 -14.03
CA GLN A 168 10.94 24.67 -13.98
C GLN A 168 9.88 24.26 -12.94
#